data_27cecd25e551a22d826900dd14cda079
#
_entry.id   27cecd25e551a22d826900dd14cda079
#
_cell.length_a   1.000
_cell.length_b   1.000
_cell.length_c   1.000
_cell.angle_alpha   90.00
_cell.angle_beta   90.00
_cell.angle_gamma   90.00
#
_symmetry.space_group_name_H-M   'P 1'
#
loop_
_entity.id
_entity.type
_entity.pdbx_description
1 polymer ?
#
loop_
_entity_poly.entity_id
_entity_poly.type
_entity_poly.pdbx_seq_one_letter_code
_entity_poly.pdbx_strand_id
1 'polypeptide(L)'
;MPTTSPKERVQGIGGLFFRSRDPKALAAWYQEHLGVDPIPMDHDHSPWQQTAGPTAFAPFPSDTDYFGSPQQAWMVNFRVANLDAMVSQLRAANIEVKVDAEKYPQGRFARLHDPEGNPIELWEPAPKT
;
A
#
# COMPACT_ATOMS: atom_id res chain seq x y z
N MET A 1 -35.86 -20.27 -21.12
CA MET A 1 -34.78 -20.43 -20.12
C MET A 1 -34.60 -19.13 -19.38
N PRO A 2 -34.78 -19.13 -18.09
CA PRO A 2 -34.43 -17.92 -17.34
C PRO A 2 -32.91 -17.71 -17.40
N THR A 3 -32.50 -16.50 -17.78
CA THR A 3 -31.12 -16.12 -17.71
C THR A 3 -30.83 -15.57 -16.31
N THR A 4 -29.87 -16.18 -15.62
CA THR A 4 -29.45 -15.69 -14.32
C THR A 4 -28.53 -14.50 -14.55
N SER A 5 -28.90 -13.33 -14.03
CA SER A 5 -28.02 -12.17 -14.08
C SER A 5 -26.78 -12.45 -13.23
N PRO A 6 -25.59 -12.03 -13.65
CA PRO A 6 -24.42 -12.13 -12.80
C PRO A 6 -24.64 -11.40 -11.49
N LYS A 7 -24.09 -11.93 -10.40
CA LYS A 7 -24.13 -11.23 -9.12
C LYS A 7 -23.37 -9.92 -9.22
N GLU A 8 -23.92 -8.89 -8.59
CA GLU A 8 -23.20 -7.64 -8.48
C GLU A 8 -21.94 -7.85 -7.64
N ARG A 9 -20.85 -7.22 -8.04
CA ARG A 9 -19.56 -7.33 -7.35
C ARG A 9 -19.01 -5.94 -7.07
N VAL A 10 -18.23 -5.82 -5.98
CA VAL A 10 -17.47 -4.59 -5.77
C VAL A 10 -16.41 -4.46 -6.86
N GLN A 11 -16.11 -3.23 -7.25
CA GLN A 11 -15.17 -2.94 -8.34
C GLN A 11 -13.72 -2.88 -7.84
N GLY A 12 -13.52 -2.69 -6.55
CA GLY A 12 -12.21 -2.58 -5.97
C GLY A 12 -12.27 -1.87 -4.62
N ILE A 13 -11.10 -1.57 -4.09
CA ILE A 13 -10.99 -0.84 -2.84
C ILE A 13 -11.13 0.64 -3.13
N GLY A 14 -12.11 1.31 -2.49
CA GLY A 14 -12.34 2.75 -2.66
C GLY A 14 -11.53 3.59 -1.69
N GLY A 15 -11.02 3.00 -0.63
CA GLY A 15 -10.22 3.72 0.34
C GLY A 15 -9.70 2.81 1.44
N LEU A 16 -8.73 3.30 2.17
CA LEU A 16 -8.18 2.67 3.36
C LEU A 16 -8.26 3.68 4.49
N PHE A 17 -8.91 3.31 5.58
CA PHE A 17 -9.11 4.21 6.73
C PHE A 17 -8.51 3.59 7.97
N PHE A 18 -7.73 4.38 8.71
CA PHE A 18 -7.07 3.88 9.92
C PHE A 18 -6.85 5.02 10.91
N ARG A 19 -6.60 4.65 12.15
CA ARG A 19 -6.39 5.63 13.22
C ARG A 19 -4.98 6.19 13.15
N SER A 20 -4.86 7.49 13.42
CA SER A 20 -3.58 8.21 13.43
C SER A 20 -3.56 9.16 14.59
N ARG A 21 -2.39 9.31 15.22
CA ARG A 21 -2.20 10.30 16.28
C ARG A 21 -2.17 11.73 15.75
N ASP A 22 -1.68 11.89 14.50
CA ASP A 22 -1.61 13.19 13.83
C ASP A 22 -1.93 12.97 12.35
N PRO A 23 -3.23 12.95 12.01
CA PRO A 23 -3.64 12.64 10.63
C PRO A 23 -3.07 13.58 9.58
N LYS A 24 -2.97 14.88 9.91
CA LYS A 24 -2.49 15.87 8.94
C LYS A 24 -1.01 15.65 8.63
N ALA A 25 -0.20 15.45 9.66
CA ALA A 25 1.24 15.20 9.49
C ALA A 25 1.47 13.87 8.78
N LEU A 26 0.71 12.85 9.12
CA LEU A 26 0.84 11.54 8.49
C LEU A 26 0.46 11.57 7.02
N ALA A 27 -0.64 12.24 6.68
CA ALA A 27 -1.05 12.39 5.28
C ALA A 27 0.02 13.13 4.46
N ALA A 28 0.64 14.16 5.03
CA ALA A 28 1.72 14.89 4.36
C ALA A 28 2.94 14.00 4.10
N TRP A 29 3.27 13.12 5.04
CA TRP A 29 4.38 12.18 4.87
C TRP A 29 4.12 11.19 3.71
N TYR A 30 2.91 10.64 3.64
CA TYR A 30 2.55 9.73 2.55
C TYR A 30 2.57 10.43 1.19
N GLN A 31 2.14 11.68 1.13
CA GLN A 31 2.18 12.46 -0.11
C GLN A 31 3.63 12.74 -0.51
N GLU A 32 4.46 13.21 0.41
CA GLU A 32 5.84 13.59 0.13
C GLU A 32 6.71 12.40 -0.30
N HIS A 33 6.58 11.28 0.41
CA HIS A 33 7.52 10.17 0.24
C HIS A 33 7.00 9.04 -0.64
N LEU A 34 5.70 8.86 -0.73
CA LEU A 34 5.11 7.76 -1.48
C LEU A 34 4.18 8.23 -2.62
N GLY A 35 3.93 9.53 -2.71
CA GLY A 35 3.07 10.05 -3.77
C GLY A 35 1.60 9.73 -3.61
N VAL A 36 1.15 9.48 -2.38
CA VAL A 36 -0.26 9.22 -2.08
C VAL A 36 -0.93 10.56 -1.77
N ASP A 37 -1.80 11.02 -2.65
CA ASP A 37 -2.46 12.31 -2.46
C ASP A 37 -3.46 12.24 -1.31
N PRO A 38 -3.50 13.26 -0.43
CA PRO A 38 -4.46 13.27 0.67
C PRO A 38 -5.88 13.53 0.19
N ILE A 39 -6.85 13.25 1.06
CA ILE A 39 -8.25 13.61 0.79
C ILE A 39 -8.33 15.13 0.63
N PRO A 40 -8.95 15.63 -0.48
CA PRO A 40 -9.09 17.07 -0.66
C PRO A 40 -10.00 17.69 0.41
N MET A 41 -9.68 18.91 0.81
CA MET A 41 -10.49 19.68 1.76
C MET A 41 -11.59 20.49 1.05
N ASP A 42 -11.63 20.47 -0.27
CA ASP A 42 -12.60 21.21 -1.07
C ASP A 42 -13.27 20.29 -2.08
N HIS A 43 -14.23 20.84 -2.85
CA HIS A 43 -14.98 20.08 -3.83
C HIS A 43 -14.38 20.15 -5.25
N ASP A 44 -13.28 20.87 -5.41
CA ASP A 44 -12.69 21.12 -6.74
C ASP A 44 -11.61 20.08 -7.08
N HIS A 45 -11.16 19.28 -6.12
CA HIS A 45 -10.10 18.30 -6.29
C HIS A 45 -10.62 16.90 -5.99
N SER A 46 -10.13 15.92 -6.75
CA SER A 46 -10.44 14.51 -6.51
C SER A 46 -9.47 13.88 -5.52
N PRO A 47 -9.88 12.79 -4.87
CA PRO A 47 -8.95 11.94 -4.11
C PRO A 47 -7.87 11.35 -5.02
N TRP A 48 -6.87 10.72 -4.39
CA TRP A 48 -5.79 10.04 -5.10
C TRP A 48 -6.32 9.07 -6.15
N GLN A 49 -5.82 9.21 -7.38
CA GLN A 49 -6.16 8.32 -8.48
C GLN A 49 -5.08 7.27 -8.61
N GLN A 50 -5.44 6.02 -8.33
CA GLN A 50 -4.50 4.92 -8.41
C GLN A 50 -4.28 4.50 -9.86
N THR A 51 -3.06 4.06 -10.16
CA THR A 51 -2.78 3.39 -11.43
C THR A 51 -3.45 2.01 -11.40
N ALA A 52 -4.13 1.65 -12.47
CA ALA A 52 -4.78 0.35 -12.57
C ALA A 52 -3.75 -0.78 -12.51
N GLY A 53 -4.09 -1.87 -11.87
CA GLY A 53 -3.21 -3.02 -11.75
C GLY A 53 -3.71 -4.03 -10.73
N PRO A 54 -2.95 -5.12 -10.54
CA PRO A 54 -3.35 -6.16 -9.60
C PRO A 54 -3.35 -5.66 -8.16
N THR A 55 -4.30 -6.17 -7.38
CA THR A 55 -4.43 -5.83 -5.97
C THR A 55 -4.54 -7.12 -5.17
N ALA A 56 -3.66 -7.29 -4.19
CA ALA A 56 -3.75 -8.40 -3.26
C ALA A 56 -4.72 -8.02 -2.14
N PHE A 57 -5.67 -8.89 -1.88
CA PHE A 57 -6.58 -8.76 -0.75
C PHE A 57 -6.49 -10.06 0.03
N ALA A 58 -5.73 -10.05 1.13
CA ALA A 58 -5.30 -11.28 1.77
C ALA A 58 -5.50 -11.20 3.29
N PRO A 59 -6.49 -11.92 3.83
CA PRO A 59 -6.53 -12.13 5.27
C PRO A 59 -5.33 -12.98 5.71
N PHE A 60 -4.64 -12.53 6.75
CA PHE A 60 -3.53 -13.26 7.34
C PHE A 60 -4.01 -13.96 8.60
N PRO A 61 -3.32 -15.03 9.03
CA PRO A 61 -3.65 -15.68 10.31
C PRO A 61 -3.60 -14.68 11.47
N SER A 62 -4.49 -14.86 12.43
CA SER A 62 -4.59 -13.92 13.56
C SER A 62 -3.32 -13.84 14.40
N ASP A 63 -2.48 -14.87 14.34
CA ASP A 63 -1.22 -14.95 15.08
C ASP A 63 0.01 -14.63 14.22
N THR A 64 -0.20 -14.06 13.03
CA THR A 64 0.94 -13.71 12.17
C THR A 64 1.87 -12.71 12.86
N ASP A 65 3.17 -12.90 12.67
CA ASP A 65 4.18 -11.91 13.09
C ASP A 65 4.59 -10.97 11.96
N TYR A 66 4.01 -11.13 10.78
CA TYR A 66 4.42 -10.38 9.60
C TYR A 66 4.16 -8.89 9.72
N PHE A 67 3.15 -8.50 10.50
CA PHE A 67 2.84 -7.08 10.70
C PHE A 67 3.64 -6.44 11.83
N GLY A 68 4.50 -7.21 12.52
CA GLY A 68 5.28 -6.74 13.65
C GLY A 68 4.57 -7.00 14.98
N SER A 69 4.16 -5.92 15.67
CA SER A 69 3.48 -6.05 16.96
C SER A 69 2.17 -6.85 16.86
N PRO A 70 1.85 -7.68 17.88
CA PRO A 70 0.56 -8.38 17.91
C PRO A 70 -0.66 -7.44 17.89
N GLN A 71 -0.50 -6.19 18.30
CA GLN A 71 -1.57 -5.20 18.27
C GLN A 71 -1.76 -4.57 16.90
N GLN A 72 -0.81 -4.78 15.97
CA GLN A 72 -0.91 -4.24 14.61
C GLN A 72 -1.80 -5.15 13.77
N ALA A 73 -3.01 -4.71 13.50
CA ALA A 73 -4.05 -5.52 12.88
C ALA A 73 -4.02 -5.50 11.35
N TRP A 74 -3.18 -4.64 10.73
CA TRP A 74 -3.18 -4.45 9.29
C TRP A 74 -1.80 -4.02 8.79
N MET A 75 -1.59 -4.22 7.50
CA MET A 75 -0.42 -3.72 6.79
C MET A 75 -0.88 -3.31 5.39
N VAL A 76 -0.46 -2.13 4.93
CA VAL A 76 -0.75 -1.70 3.58
C VAL A 76 0.37 -2.15 2.65
N ASN A 77 -0.02 -2.63 1.46
CA ASN A 77 0.91 -2.93 0.37
C ASN A 77 0.69 -1.92 -0.74
N PHE A 78 1.76 -1.28 -1.20
CA PHE A 78 1.72 -0.39 -2.35
C PHE A 78 2.46 -1.01 -3.53
N ARG A 79 1.83 -1.00 -4.70
CA ARG A 79 2.52 -1.36 -5.95
C ARG A 79 3.44 -0.23 -6.38
N VAL A 80 4.61 -0.59 -6.86
CA VAL A 80 5.56 0.36 -7.44
C VAL A 80 6.00 -0.15 -8.80
N ALA A 81 6.31 0.78 -9.71
CA ALA A 81 6.79 0.41 -11.04
C ALA A 81 8.28 0.00 -11.01
N ASN A 82 9.06 0.62 -10.14
CA ASN A 82 10.50 0.39 -10.06
C ASN A 82 10.90 0.40 -8.59
N LEU A 83 11.05 -0.78 -8.01
CA LEU A 83 11.35 -0.92 -6.58
C LEU A 83 12.72 -0.31 -6.23
N ASP A 84 13.73 -0.56 -7.05
CA ASP A 84 15.07 -0.03 -6.76
C ASP A 84 15.09 1.50 -6.74
N ALA A 85 14.41 2.14 -7.68
CA ALA A 85 14.31 3.60 -7.71
C ALA A 85 13.56 4.13 -6.48
N MET A 86 12.46 3.48 -6.12
CA MET A 86 11.68 3.88 -4.94
C MET A 86 12.51 3.74 -3.66
N VAL A 87 13.22 2.63 -3.51
CA VAL A 87 14.08 2.39 -2.34
C VAL A 87 15.18 3.45 -2.25
N SER A 88 15.84 3.75 -3.37
CA SER A 88 16.88 4.80 -3.40
C SER A 88 16.33 6.15 -2.99
N GLN A 89 15.14 6.51 -3.48
CA GLN A 89 14.48 7.76 -3.14
C GLN A 89 14.17 7.85 -1.65
N LEU A 90 13.64 6.78 -1.08
CA LEU A 90 13.31 6.74 0.35
C LEU A 90 14.57 6.80 1.22
N ARG A 91 15.61 6.06 0.87
CA ARG A 91 16.87 6.09 1.60
C ARG A 91 17.55 7.45 1.53
N ALA A 92 17.44 8.15 0.40
CA ALA A 92 17.94 9.51 0.27
C ALA A 92 17.23 10.49 1.21
N ALA A 93 16.00 10.19 1.61
CA ALA A 93 15.24 10.97 2.58
C ALA A 93 15.43 10.47 4.02
N ASN A 94 16.45 9.62 4.26
CA ASN A 94 16.76 9.03 5.57
C ASN A 94 15.67 8.13 6.11
N ILE A 95 14.90 7.50 5.23
CA ILE A 95 13.90 6.52 5.61
C ILE A 95 14.52 5.13 5.50
N GLU A 96 14.44 4.36 6.58
CA GLU A 96 14.94 2.99 6.59
C GLU A 96 14.04 2.10 5.77
N VAL A 97 14.61 1.35 4.82
CA VAL A 97 13.88 0.40 3.97
C VAL A 97 14.65 -0.90 3.92
N LYS A 98 13.96 -2.00 4.19
CA LYS A 98 14.54 -3.34 4.11
C LYS A 98 14.05 -4.01 2.83
N VAL A 99 14.96 -4.29 1.90
CA VAL A 99 14.63 -4.98 0.66
C VAL A 99 14.73 -6.48 0.89
N ASP A 100 13.72 -7.22 0.43
CA ASP A 100 13.78 -8.68 0.43
C ASP A 100 14.74 -9.10 -0.69
N ALA A 101 15.76 -9.86 -0.34
CA ALA A 101 16.79 -10.29 -1.28
C ALA A 101 16.26 -11.30 -2.31
N GLU A 102 15.18 -11.99 -1.99
CA GLU A 102 14.61 -13.00 -2.88
C GLU A 102 13.67 -12.37 -3.90
N LYS A 103 13.65 -12.95 -5.09
CA LYS A 103 12.62 -12.69 -6.09
C LYS A 103 11.62 -13.83 -6.04
N TYR A 104 10.35 -13.47 -5.97
CA TYR A 104 9.27 -14.46 -5.92
C TYR A 104 8.53 -14.48 -7.26
N PRO A 105 7.74 -15.52 -7.54
CA PRO A 105 6.92 -15.54 -8.76
C PRO A 105 6.01 -14.31 -8.89
N GLN A 106 5.57 -13.74 -7.75
CA GLN A 106 4.70 -12.56 -7.73
C GLN A 106 5.46 -11.26 -7.96
N GLY A 107 6.78 -11.25 -7.77
CA GLY A 107 7.59 -10.06 -7.93
C GLY A 107 8.58 -9.85 -6.79
N ARG A 108 8.94 -8.58 -6.57
CA ARG A 108 9.93 -8.20 -5.56
C ARG A 108 9.26 -7.34 -4.50
N PHE A 109 9.81 -7.42 -3.27
CA PHE A 109 9.21 -6.76 -2.11
C PHE A 109 10.24 -6.00 -1.29
N ALA A 110 9.79 -4.94 -0.62
CA ALA A 110 10.54 -4.21 0.38
C ALA A 110 9.60 -3.79 1.51
N ARG A 111 10.16 -3.48 2.66
CA ARG A 111 9.37 -3.09 3.83
C ARG A 111 9.92 -1.84 4.48
N LEU A 112 9.02 -1.03 4.98
CA LEU A 112 9.35 0.17 5.76
C LEU A 112 8.22 0.43 6.74
N HIS A 113 8.36 1.48 7.52
CA HIS A 113 7.33 1.94 8.46
C HIS A 113 7.08 3.41 8.25
N ASP A 114 5.85 3.84 8.45
CA ASP A 114 5.55 5.27 8.47
C ASP A 114 5.97 5.88 9.82
N PRO A 115 5.88 7.21 9.98
CA PRO A 115 6.32 7.84 11.23
C PRO A 115 5.56 7.42 12.49
N GLU A 116 4.38 6.82 12.33
CA GLU A 116 3.60 6.32 13.46
C GLU A 116 3.80 4.82 13.68
N GLY A 117 4.75 4.21 12.96
CA GLY A 117 5.10 2.81 13.13
C GLY A 117 4.22 1.83 12.37
N ASN A 118 3.36 2.31 11.48
CA ASN A 118 2.55 1.40 10.68
C ASN A 118 3.43 0.71 9.63
N PRO A 119 3.36 -0.62 9.50
CA PRO A 119 4.16 -1.35 8.52
C PRO A 119 3.63 -1.11 7.10
N ILE A 120 4.55 -0.99 6.17
CA ILE A 120 4.27 -0.80 4.75
C ILE A 120 5.08 -1.83 3.97
N GLU A 121 4.43 -2.49 3.03
CA GLU A 121 5.11 -3.35 2.06
C GLU A 121 5.04 -2.69 0.70
N LEU A 122 6.19 -2.61 0.02
CA LEU A 122 6.27 -2.18 -1.37
C LEU A 122 6.39 -3.41 -2.25
N TRP A 123 5.66 -3.42 -3.36
CA TRP A 123 5.60 -4.56 -4.26
C TRP A 123 5.78 -4.11 -5.71
N GLU A 124 6.84 -4.61 -6.35
CA GLU A 124 7.00 -4.48 -7.79
C GLU A 124 6.52 -5.80 -8.41
N PRO A 125 5.35 -5.82 -9.05
CA PRO A 125 4.83 -7.06 -9.65
C PRO A 125 5.77 -7.62 -10.70
N ALA A 126 5.84 -8.95 -10.78
CA ALA A 126 6.63 -9.60 -11.80
C ALA A 126 6.07 -9.27 -13.18
N PRO A 127 6.94 -9.13 -14.21
CA PRO A 127 6.46 -8.89 -15.56
C PRO A 127 5.57 -10.04 -16.03
N LYS A 128 4.53 -9.69 -16.79
CA LYS A 128 3.75 -10.73 -17.48
C LYS A 128 4.57 -11.30 -18.63
N THR A 129 4.68 -12.61 -18.67
CA THR A 129 5.32 -13.33 -19.77
C THR A 129 4.28 -13.85 -20.76
#